data_192de126c359743289d48521fd47b150
#
_entry.id   192de126c359743289d48521fd47b150
#
_cell.length_a   1.000
_cell.length_b   1.000
_cell.length_c   1.000
_cell.angle_alpha   90.00
_cell.angle_beta   90.00
_cell.angle_gamma   90.00
#
_symmetry.space_group_name_H-M   'P 1'
#
loop_
_entity.id
_entity.type
_entity.pdbx_description
1 polymer ?
#
loop_
_entity_poly.entity_id
_entity_poly.type
_entity_poly.pdbx_seq_one_letter_code
_entity_poly.pdbx_strand_id
1 'polypeptide(L)'
;MDGVTDAAFRWITAKHGKPDVILTEFVNIQSALYSPQTLLKDLTYSEIERPIVAQIYGKTPELFYLVAHIVCELGFDGLDINMGCPARKVAATGCGAALIRTPAVAREIVRAARRGIQDWHDGQTLTDLNLRTDLITGIEDMNLARNGWKTPPERRRIPVSVKTRLGYDRVIVEDWLGVLLEEQLAAISLHGRTLEQGYRGEADWEAIARAVEIARPTDTLLIGNGDAQHLYDVYRRVQQTGVDGVLVGRGAQGDPWLFRHKNRVKEALRSREKIVLPQQGVSLAERFAVIVEHSENFERLCGRSRFMAMRKHLTWYCRDFRGAAEMRTTMTRTNSADEVRCRLQEFARANSSEAGSPRVQIREQQSESLAAS
;
A
#
# COMPACT_ATOMS: atom_id res chain seq x y z
N MET A 1 3.24 -1.44 2.83
CA MET A 1 4.68 -1.78 3.09
C MET A 1 4.98 -1.40 4.52
N ASP A 2 5.26 -2.39 5.34
CA ASP A 2 5.50 -2.20 6.78
C ASP A 2 6.65 -1.21 7.05
N GLY A 3 6.43 -0.32 8.02
CA GLY A 3 7.31 0.79 8.31
C GLY A 3 7.41 1.87 7.22
N VAL A 4 6.63 1.81 6.14
CA VAL A 4 6.69 2.76 5.01
C VAL A 4 5.35 3.44 4.73
N THR A 5 4.29 2.64 4.62
CA THR A 5 2.96 3.15 4.24
C THR A 5 2.13 3.49 5.48
N ASP A 6 2.73 4.24 6.41
CA ASP A 6 2.05 4.78 7.58
C ASP A 6 0.91 5.74 7.19
N ALA A 7 0.10 6.16 8.16
CA ALA A 7 -1.07 6.99 7.90
C ALA A 7 -0.72 8.32 7.20
N ALA A 8 0.43 8.93 7.52
CA ALA A 8 0.87 10.17 6.88
C ALA A 8 1.30 9.96 5.42
N PHE A 9 2.02 8.87 5.14
CA PHE A 9 2.40 8.49 3.78
C PHE A 9 1.16 8.19 2.92
N ARG A 10 0.19 7.46 3.45
CA ARG A 10 -1.05 7.16 2.73
C ARG A 10 -1.86 8.42 2.47
N TRP A 11 -1.97 9.29 3.47
CA TRP A 11 -2.69 10.56 3.36
C TRP A 11 -2.10 11.46 2.26
N ILE A 12 -0.77 11.64 2.24
CA ILE A 12 -0.10 12.49 1.24
C ILE A 12 -0.24 11.90 -0.17
N THR A 13 -0.16 10.58 -0.29
CA THR A 13 -0.35 9.86 -1.57
C THR A 13 -1.80 9.96 -2.04
N ALA A 14 -2.78 9.84 -1.14
CA ALA A 14 -4.19 10.03 -1.45
C ALA A 14 -4.48 11.44 -1.98
N LYS A 15 -3.92 12.46 -1.32
CA LYS A 15 -4.14 13.86 -1.68
C LYS A 15 -3.56 14.23 -3.04
N HIS A 16 -2.31 13.85 -3.29
CA HIS A 16 -1.57 14.31 -4.48
C HIS A 16 -1.58 13.33 -5.65
N GLY A 17 -1.69 12.03 -5.37
CA GLY A 17 -1.67 10.97 -6.39
C GLY A 17 -3.06 10.43 -6.73
N LYS A 18 -3.94 10.32 -5.74
CA LYS A 18 -5.29 9.75 -5.88
C LYS A 18 -5.26 8.33 -6.51
N PRO A 19 -4.58 7.34 -5.91
CA PRO A 19 -4.64 5.95 -6.39
C PRO A 19 -6.09 5.44 -6.39
N ASP A 20 -6.35 4.33 -7.10
CA ASP A 20 -7.71 3.76 -7.14
C ASP A 20 -8.11 3.08 -5.84
N VAL A 21 -7.14 2.45 -5.17
CA VAL A 21 -7.30 1.78 -3.87
C VAL A 21 -6.02 1.95 -3.08
N ILE A 22 -6.15 2.13 -1.77
CA ILE A 22 -5.03 2.19 -0.84
C ILE A 22 -5.14 1.02 0.16
N LEU A 23 -4.01 0.37 0.47
CA LEU A 23 -3.91 -0.63 1.52
C LEU A 23 -3.15 -0.05 2.72
N THR A 24 -3.58 -0.39 3.93
CA THR A 24 -2.82 -0.07 5.15
C THR A 24 -1.50 -0.85 5.20
N GLU A 25 -0.64 -0.54 6.17
CA GLU A 25 0.38 -1.49 6.61
C GLU A 25 -0.30 -2.76 7.13
N PHE A 26 0.42 -3.89 7.13
CA PHE A 26 -0.19 -5.13 7.62
C PHE A 26 -0.20 -5.19 9.14
N VAL A 27 -1.35 -5.49 9.71
CA VAL A 27 -1.60 -5.50 11.15
C VAL A 27 -1.68 -6.93 11.68
N ASN A 28 -1.01 -7.19 12.81
CA ASN A 28 -1.07 -8.49 13.46
C ASN A 28 -2.43 -8.71 14.13
N ILE A 29 -3.19 -9.75 13.72
CA ILE A 29 -4.49 -10.07 14.31
C ILE A 29 -4.43 -10.36 15.82
N GLN A 30 -3.30 -10.85 16.35
CA GLN A 30 -3.11 -11.09 17.78
C GLN A 30 -3.18 -9.80 18.61
N SER A 31 -2.91 -8.64 18.00
CA SER A 31 -3.02 -7.35 18.69
C SER A 31 -4.44 -7.06 19.19
N ALA A 32 -5.47 -7.65 18.58
CA ALA A 32 -6.85 -7.54 19.06
C ALA A 32 -7.02 -8.05 20.51
N LEU A 33 -6.25 -9.06 20.89
CA LEU A 33 -6.31 -9.65 22.23
C LEU A 33 -5.31 -9.02 23.21
N TYR A 34 -4.06 -8.78 22.73
CA TYR A 34 -2.95 -8.45 23.62
C TYR A 34 -2.56 -6.97 23.63
N SER A 35 -2.88 -6.21 22.59
CA SER A 35 -2.47 -4.81 22.42
C SER A 35 -3.49 -4.00 21.63
N PRO A 36 -4.71 -3.78 22.17
CA PRO A 36 -5.78 -3.06 21.47
C PRO A 36 -5.36 -1.69 20.93
N GLN A 37 -4.61 -0.91 21.71
CA GLN A 37 -4.13 0.41 21.28
C GLN A 37 -3.18 0.33 20.08
N THR A 38 -2.37 -0.74 19.99
CA THR A 38 -1.51 -0.98 18.82
C THR A 38 -2.36 -1.31 17.60
N LEU A 39 -3.35 -2.20 17.74
CA LEU A 39 -4.29 -2.54 16.67
C LEU A 39 -4.98 -1.28 16.13
N LEU A 40 -5.57 -0.48 17.01
CA LEU A 40 -6.31 0.73 16.63
C LEU A 40 -5.41 1.75 15.93
N LYS A 41 -4.21 1.96 16.45
CA LYS A 41 -3.24 2.85 15.85
C LYS A 41 -2.85 2.40 14.44
N ASP A 42 -2.59 1.12 14.25
CA ASP A 42 -2.16 0.57 12.96
C ASP A 42 -3.32 0.52 11.93
N LEU A 43 -4.59 0.51 12.41
CA LEU A 43 -5.81 0.62 11.61
C LEU A 43 -6.31 2.08 11.45
N THR A 44 -5.54 3.09 11.89
CA THR A 44 -5.91 4.50 11.69
C THR A 44 -5.86 4.86 10.21
N TYR A 45 -6.91 5.54 9.72
CA TYR A 45 -6.97 6.12 8.38
C TYR A 45 -7.79 7.42 8.35
N SER A 46 -7.74 8.14 7.23
CA SER A 46 -8.52 9.35 6.97
C SER A 46 -9.43 9.14 5.77
N GLU A 47 -10.58 9.80 5.73
CA GLU A 47 -11.58 9.66 4.65
C GLU A 47 -11.04 9.96 3.24
N ILE A 48 -10.00 10.81 3.13
CA ILE A 48 -9.33 11.10 1.85
C ILE A 48 -8.64 9.86 1.24
N GLU A 49 -8.34 8.85 2.06
CA GLU A 49 -7.65 7.62 1.62
C GLU A 49 -8.59 6.62 0.94
N ARG A 50 -9.92 6.85 0.98
CA ARG A 50 -10.91 5.95 0.37
C ARG A 50 -10.78 5.86 -1.16
N PRO A 51 -10.97 4.66 -1.71
CA PRO A 51 -11.22 3.36 -1.07
C PRO A 51 -9.99 2.86 -0.31
N ILE A 52 -10.17 2.52 0.99
CA ILE A 52 -9.11 2.05 1.88
C ILE A 52 -9.37 0.61 2.32
N VAL A 53 -8.37 -0.25 2.18
CA VAL A 53 -8.43 -1.68 2.53
C VAL A 53 -7.52 -1.94 3.73
N ALA A 54 -8.08 -2.53 4.79
CA ALA A 54 -7.28 -2.98 5.93
C ALA A 54 -6.50 -4.24 5.57
N GLN A 55 -5.16 -4.22 5.69
CA GLN A 55 -4.37 -5.42 5.49
C GLN A 55 -3.99 -6.04 6.84
N ILE A 56 -4.35 -7.32 7.04
CA ILE A 56 -4.09 -8.05 8.28
C ILE A 56 -3.28 -9.32 8.03
N TYR A 57 -2.56 -9.78 9.06
CA TYR A 57 -1.80 -11.03 8.97
C TYR A 57 -1.86 -11.83 10.26
N GLY A 58 -1.74 -13.13 10.13
CA GLY A 58 -1.73 -14.12 11.20
C GLY A 58 -1.85 -15.53 10.65
N LYS A 59 -2.24 -16.48 11.52
CA LYS A 59 -2.48 -17.88 11.13
C LYS A 59 -3.68 -18.54 11.85
N THR A 60 -4.35 -17.82 12.74
CA THR A 60 -5.41 -18.34 13.59
C THR A 60 -6.77 -17.92 13.03
N PRO A 61 -7.56 -18.83 12.43
CA PRO A 61 -8.84 -18.48 11.77
C PRO A 61 -9.82 -17.73 12.70
N GLU A 62 -9.91 -18.12 13.98
CA GLU A 62 -10.81 -17.47 14.94
C GLU A 62 -10.49 -15.99 15.15
N LEU A 63 -9.21 -15.64 15.09
CA LEU A 63 -8.80 -14.24 15.20
C LEU A 63 -9.08 -13.46 13.91
N PHE A 64 -9.02 -14.09 12.74
CA PHE A 64 -9.46 -13.46 11.50
C PHE A 64 -10.96 -13.17 11.52
N TYR A 65 -11.75 -14.07 12.08
CA TYR A 65 -13.17 -13.84 12.29
C TYR A 65 -13.42 -12.60 13.17
N LEU A 66 -12.76 -12.52 14.34
CA LEU A 66 -12.89 -11.37 15.25
C LEU A 66 -12.41 -10.05 14.62
N VAL A 67 -11.23 -10.06 13.99
CA VAL A 67 -10.67 -8.84 13.41
C VAL A 67 -11.43 -8.38 12.17
N ALA A 68 -12.10 -9.29 11.44
CA ALA A 68 -13.00 -8.93 10.36
C ALA A 68 -14.18 -8.07 10.86
N HIS A 69 -14.77 -8.38 12.01
CA HIS A 69 -15.79 -7.53 12.65
C HIS A 69 -15.23 -6.14 12.98
N ILE A 70 -14.03 -6.09 13.57
CA ILE A 70 -13.36 -4.81 13.91
C ILE A 70 -13.13 -3.96 12.67
N VAL A 71 -12.66 -4.56 11.57
CA VAL A 71 -12.43 -3.88 10.30
C VAL A 71 -13.73 -3.33 9.72
N CYS A 72 -14.82 -4.11 9.78
CA CYS A 72 -16.14 -3.66 9.35
C CYS A 72 -16.65 -2.53 10.23
N GLU A 73 -16.54 -2.63 11.56
CA GLU A 73 -16.96 -1.60 12.50
C GLU A 73 -16.18 -0.30 12.37
N LEU A 74 -14.88 -0.38 12.04
CA LEU A 74 -14.06 0.78 11.69
C LEU A 74 -14.43 1.38 10.32
N GLY A 75 -15.30 0.73 9.53
CA GLY A 75 -15.81 1.25 8.26
C GLY A 75 -14.82 1.24 7.12
N PHE A 76 -13.92 0.26 7.05
CA PHE A 76 -13.04 0.04 5.90
C PHE A 76 -13.84 -0.38 4.65
N ASP A 77 -13.27 -0.12 3.47
CA ASP A 77 -13.89 -0.49 2.19
C ASP A 77 -13.59 -1.93 1.75
N GLY A 78 -12.64 -2.59 2.41
CA GLY A 78 -12.26 -3.98 2.14
C GLY A 78 -11.29 -4.53 3.18
N LEU A 79 -11.12 -5.85 3.16
CA LEU A 79 -10.18 -6.60 4.00
C LEU A 79 -9.21 -7.35 3.10
N ASP A 80 -7.89 -7.17 3.30
CA ASP A 80 -6.85 -7.91 2.62
C ASP A 80 -6.06 -8.79 3.58
N ILE A 81 -5.82 -10.03 3.19
CA ILE A 81 -5.07 -11.01 3.99
C ILE A 81 -3.64 -11.10 3.43
N ASN A 82 -2.66 -10.75 4.26
CA ASN A 82 -1.26 -10.84 3.87
C ASN A 82 -0.75 -12.29 3.91
N MET A 83 -0.58 -12.89 2.75
CA MET A 83 0.04 -14.20 2.52
C MET A 83 1.35 -14.07 1.72
N GLY A 84 2.03 -12.91 1.81
CA GLY A 84 3.21 -12.61 0.99
C GLY A 84 4.38 -11.96 1.72
N CYS A 85 4.26 -11.63 3.03
CA CYS A 85 5.36 -11.01 3.78
C CYS A 85 6.56 -11.96 3.87
N PRO A 86 7.77 -11.53 3.40
CA PRO A 86 8.96 -12.37 3.43
C PRO A 86 9.78 -12.19 4.73
N ALA A 87 9.34 -11.36 5.67
CA ALA A 87 10.08 -11.08 6.88
C ALA A 87 10.28 -12.39 7.68
N ARG A 88 11.55 -12.72 7.99
CA ARG A 88 11.90 -13.97 8.69
C ARG A 88 11.10 -14.18 9.98
N LYS A 89 10.91 -13.11 10.76
CA LYS A 89 10.11 -13.16 12.01
C LYS A 89 8.65 -13.54 11.76
N VAL A 90 8.05 -13.07 10.66
CA VAL A 90 6.66 -13.38 10.28
C VAL A 90 6.57 -14.82 9.73
N ALA A 91 7.44 -15.18 8.80
CA ALA A 91 7.45 -16.50 8.19
C ALA A 91 7.76 -17.63 9.19
N ALA A 92 8.67 -17.40 10.15
CA ALA A 92 9.03 -18.37 11.18
C ALA A 92 7.85 -18.72 12.12
N THR A 93 6.85 -17.82 12.24
CA THR A 93 5.63 -18.09 13.01
C THR A 93 4.54 -18.79 12.21
N GLY A 94 4.77 -19.13 10.95
CA GLY A 94 3.80 -19.74 10.04
C GLY A 94 2.84 -18.72 9.40
N CYS A 95 3.14 -17.41 9.48
CA CYS A 95 2.32 -16.33 8.95
C CYS A 95 2.86 -15.79 7.62
N GLY A 96 2.09 -14.93 6.97
CA GLY A 96 2.50 -14.28 5.72
C GLY A 96 2.77 -15.30 4.62
N ALA A 97 3.92 -15.24 3.94
CA ALA A 97 4.22 -16.15 2.84
C ALA A 97 4.40 -17.62 3.26
N ALA A 98 4.53 -17.93 4.57
CA ALA A 98 4.55 -19.31 5.06
C ALA A 98 3.21 -20.04 4.85
N LEU A 99 2.10 -19.31 4.75
CA LEU A 99 0.77 -19.86 4.45
C LEU A 99 0.71 -20.59 3.09
N ILE A 100 1.62 -20.26 2.16
CA ILE A 100 1.75 -20.97 0.88
C ILE A 100 2.05 -22.47 1.09
N ARG A 101 2.74 -22.81 2.19
CA ARG A 101 3.05 -24.21 2.57
C ARG A 101 1.91 -24.90 3.31
N THR A 102 0.90 -24.17 3.72
CA THR A 102 -0.27 -24.68 4.47
C THR A 102 -1.58 -24.22 3.83
N PRO A 103 -1.90 -24.68 2.60
CA PRO A 103 -3.07 -24.20 1.85
C PRO A 103 -4.40 -24.42 2.59
N ALA A 104 -4.53 -25.48 3.36
CA ALA A 104 -5.73 -25.75 4.18
C ALA A 104 -5.97 -24.62 5.20
N VAL A 105 -4.92 -24.20 5.92
CA VAL A 105 -5.00 -23.09 6.88
C VAL A 105 -5.32 -21.77 6.17
N ALA A 106 -4.75 -21.53 5.00
CA ALA A 106 -5.04 -20.34 4.20
C ALA A 106 -6.52 -20.26 3.81
N ARG A 107 -7.14 -21.38 3.40
CA ARG A 107 -8.59 -21.46 3.13
C ARG A 107 -9.43 -21.19 4.38
N GLU A 108 -9.08 -21.81 5.50
CA GLU A 108 -9.81 -21.61 6.77
C GLU A 108 -9.77 -20.14 7.21
N ILE A 109 -8.63 -19.46 7.04
CA ILE A 109 -8.47 -18.03 7.31
C ILE A 109 -9.42 -17.19 6.45
N VAL A 110 -9.43 -17.44 5.13
CA VAL A 110 -10.32 -16.71 4.20
C VAL A 110 -11.79 -16.92 4.58
N ARG A 111 -12.18 -18.15 4.85
CA ARG A 111 -13.55 -18.52 5.24
C ARG A 111 -13.95 -17.88 6.57
N ALA A 112 -13.03 -17.86 7.54
CA ALA A 112 -13.27 -17.24 8.85
C ALA A 112 -13.44 -15.72 8.71
N ALA A 113 -12.59 -15.04 7.94
CA ALA A 113 -12.72 -13.61 7.68
C ALA A 113 -14.08 -13.28 7.01
N ARG A 114 -14.52 -14.09 6.04
CA ARG A 114 -15.81 -13.91 5.37
C ARG A 114 -16.99 -14.13 6.32
N ARG A 115 -16.94 -15.17 7.16
CA ARG A 115 -17.98 -15.38 8.17
C ARG A 115 -18.07 -14.18 9.11
N GLY A 116 -16.92 -13.63 9.57
CA GLY A 116 -16.94 -12.45 10.42
C GLY A 116 -17.58 -11.23 9.74
N ILE A 117 -17.29 -11.00 8.45
CA ILE A 117 -17.94 -9.93 7.68
C ILE A 117 -19.45 -10.19 7.53
N GLN A 118 -19.84 -11.45 7.26
CA GLN A 118 -21.24 -11.83 7.10
C GLN A 118 -22.01 -11.66 8.39
N ASP A 119 -21.50 -12.17 9.50
CA ASP A 119 -22.18 -12.14 10.81
C ASP A 119 -22.30 -10.68 11.31
N TRP A 120 -21.26 -9.85 11.07
CA TRP A 120 -21.34 -8.41 11.33
C TRP A 120 -22.42 -7.74 10.46
N HIS A 121 -22.49 -8.06 9.17
CA HIS A 121 -23.53 -7.55 8.27
C HIS A 121 -24.93 -7.93 8.76
N ASP A 122 -25.11 -9.16 9.23
CA ASP A 122 -26.38 -9.72 9.70
C ASP A 122 -26.79 -9.24 11.10
N GLY A 123 -25.95 -8.39 11.71
CA GLY A 123 -26.34 -7.67 12.93
C GLY A 123 -25.49 -7.99 14.16
N GLN A 124 -24.56 -8.96 14.11
CA GLN A 124 -23.71 -9.27 15.25
C GLN A 124 -22.82 -8.06 15.60
N THR A 125 -22.74 -7.74 16.89
CA THR A 125 -22.00 -6.59 17.40
C THR A 125 -20.67 -7.00 18.02
N LEU A 126 -19.76 -6.04 18.24
CA LEU A 126 -18.50 -6.29 18.93
C LEU A 126 -18.72 -6.73 20.39
N THR A 127 -19.83 -6.31 21.01
CA THR A 127 -20.21 -6.72 22.37
C THR A 127 -20.57 -8.20 22.43
N ASP A 128 -21.23 -8.74 21.40
CA ASP A 128 -21.60 -10.16 21.33
C ASP A 128 -20.36 -11.08 21.21
N LEU A 129 -19.23 -10.53 20.79
CA LEU A 129 -17.98 -11.26 20.64
C LEU A 129 -17.11 -11.28 21.92
N ASN A 130 -17.61 -10.77 23.04
CA ASN A 130 -16.88 -10.66 24.30
C ASN A 130 -15.49 -10.00 24.15
N LEU A 131 -15.38 -9.03 23.27
CA LEU A 131 -14.16 -8.23 23.11
C LEU A 131 -13.98 -7.32 24.32
N ARG A 132 -12.71 -6.94 24.57
CA ARG A 132 -12.36 -6.02 25.66
C ARG A 132 -13.08 -4.68 25.49
N THR A 133 -13.64 -4.15 26.57
CA THR A 133 -14.37 -2.87 26.58
C THR A 133 -13.50 -1.70 26.09
N ASP A 134 -12.22 -1.68 26.44
CA ASP A 134 -11.30 -0.62 26.01
C ASP A 134 -11.05 -0.64 24.48
N LEU A 135 -11.11 -1.82 23.84
CA LEU A 135 -11.05 -1.94 22.39
C LEU A 135 -12.35 -1.42 21.74
N ILE A 136 -13.51 -1.80 22.25
CA ILE A 136 -14.81 -1.34 21.72
C ILE A 136 -14.90 0.18 21.83
N THR A 137 -14.64 0.75 23.02
CA THR A 137 -14.64 2.20 23.22
C THR A 137 -13.65 2.92 22.30
N GLY A 138 -12.44 2.37 22.14
CA GLY A 138 -11.45 2.93 21.24
C GLY A 138 -11.90 2.97 19.77
N ILE A 139 -12.62 1.93 19.30
CA ILE A 139 -13.23 1.89 17.96
C ILE A 139 -14.30 2.98 17.82
N GLU A 140 -15.21 3.09 18.81
CA GLU A 140 -16.25 4.12 18.82
C GLU A 140 -15.65 5.53 18.79
N ASP A 141 -14.63 5.80 19.61
CA ASP A 141 -13.93 7.10 19.66
C ASP A 141 -13.25 7.43 18.32
N MET A 142 -12.58 6.46 17.68
CA MET A 142 -11.97 6.65 16.37
C MET A 142 -13.02 6.99 15.31
N ASN A 143 -14.13 6.28 15.30
CA ASN A 143 -15.22 6.51 14.36
C ASN A 143 -15.85 7.89 14.59
N LEU A 144 -16.13 8.24 15.85
CA LEU A 144 -16.72 9.51 16.20
C LEU A 144 -15.81 10.68 15.78
N ALA A 145 -14.51 10.57 16.04
CA ALA A 145 -13.52 11.58 15.67
C ALA A 145 -13.36 11.72 14.15
N ARG A 146 -13.52 10.64 13.39
CA ARG A 146 -13.34 10.64 11.93
C ARG A 146 -14.61 11.03 11.18
N ASN A 147 -15.77 10.54 11.58
CA ASN A 147 -17.02 10.59 10.80
C ASN A 147 -18.23 11.12 11.57
N GLY A 148 -18.11 11.37 12.87
CA GLY A 148 -19.22 11.82 13.70
C GLY A 148 -20.25 10.73 14.07
N TRP A 149 -19.94 9.43 13.83
CA TRP A 149 -20.76 8.30 14.25
C TRP A 149 -19.91 7.29 15.05
N LYS A 150 -20.54 6.54 15.96
CA LYS A 150 -19.86 5.50 16.75
C LYS A 150 -19.76 4.18 15.99
N THR A 151 -20.83 3.82 15.30
CA THR A 151 -20.95 2.62 14.46
C THR A 151 -21.33 3.04 13.04
N PRO A 152 -20.92 2.30 12.00
CA PRO A 152 -21.31 2.60 10.62
C PRO A 152 -22.86 2.68 10.49
N PRO A 153 -23.38 3.74 9.85
CA PRO A 153 -24.83 3.91 9.68
C PRO A 153 -25.43 2.83 8.77
N GLU A 154 -24.62 2.21 7.93
CA GLU A 154 -24.99 1.13 7.04
C GLU A 154 -24.01 -0.03 7.17
N ARG A 155 -24.52 -1.22 7.44
CA ARG A 155 -23.74 -2.46 7.47
C ARG A 155 -23.72 -3.09 6.08
N ARG A 156 -22.57 -3.02 5.42
CA ARG A 156 -22.37 -3.61 4.09
C ARG A 156 -21.30 -4.68 4.11
N ARG A 157 -21.48 -5.71 3.29
CA ARG A 157 -20.44 -6.73 3.11
C ARG A 157 -19.27 -6.13 2.38
N ILE A 158 -18.11 -6.05 3.04
CA ILE A 158 -16.88 -5.61 2.41
C ILE A 158 -16.19 -6.78 1.69
N PRO A 159 -15.50 -6.53 0.54
CA PRO A 159 -14.78 -7.57 -0.17
C PRO A 159 -13.56 -8.06 0.60
N VAL A 160 -13.22 -9.36 0.41
CA VAL A 160 -12.00 -9.98 0.92
C VAL A 160 -11.04 -10.21 -0.25
N SER A 161 -9.79 -9.78 -0.07
CA SER A 161 -8.68 -10.02 -1.00
C SER A 161 -7.49 -10.68 -0.30
N VAL A 162 -6.56 -11.17 -1.11
CA VAL A 162 -5.31 -11.78 -0.60
C VAL A 162 -4.13 -11.16 -1.34
N LYS A 163 -3.08 -10.80 -0.60
CA LYS A 163 -1.79 -10.43 -1.19
C LYS A 163 -0.77 -11.54 -0.96
N THR A 164 -0.26 -12.14 -2.05
CA THR A 164 0.63 -13.30 -1.99
C THR A 164 1.84 -13.20 -2.93
N ARG A 165 2.57 -14.32 -3.08
CA ARG A 165 3.76 -14.49 -3.92
C ARG A 165 3.61 -15.71 -4.84
N LEU A 166 4.54 -15.86 -5.80
CA LEU A 166 4.58 -16.99 -6.74
C LEU A 166 4.82 -18.35 -6.06
N GLY A 167 5.30 -18.34 -4.84
CA GLY A 167 5.63 -19.53 -4.08
C GLY A 167 6.50 -19.19 -2.86
N TYR A 168 6.91 -20.21 -2.13
CA TYR A 168 7.78 -20.08 -0.97
C TYR A 168 9.27 -20.12 -1.40
N ASP A 169 9.77 -21.26 -1.80
CA ASP A 169 11.14 -21.55 -2.26
C ASP A 169 11.23 -21.62 -3.78
N ARG A 170 10.21 -22.11 -4.44
CA ARG A 170 10.08 -22.23 -5.89
C ARG A 170 8.75 -21.66 -6.37
N VAL A 171 8.66 -21.42 -7.67
CA VAL A 171 7.40 -20.99 -8.31
C VAL A 171 6.44 -22.18 -8.36
N ILE A 172 5.29 -22.02 -7.73
CA ILE A 172 4.17 -22.98 -7.70
C ILE A 172 2.85 -22.23 -7.90
N VAL A 173 2.88 -21.17 -8.72
CA VAL A 173 1.78 -20.22 -8.83
C VAL A 173 0.51 -20.88 -9.34
N GLU A 174 0.63 -21.87 -10.21
CA GLU A 174 -0.50 -22.57 -10.80
C GLU A 174 -1.32 -23.31 -9.73
N ASP A 175 -0.66 -24.14 -8.92
CA ASP A 175 -1.30 -24.89 -7.83
C ASP A 175 -1.81 -23.97 -6.74
N TRP A 176 -0.97 -22.99 -6.34
CA TRP A 176 -1.30 -22.08 -5.27
C TRP A 176 -2.47 -21.14 -5.61
N LEU A 177 -2.49 -20.64 -6.83
CA LEU A 177 -3.58 -19.79 -7.30
C LEU A 177 -4.90 -20.57 -7.38
N GLY A 178 -4.85 -21.84 -7.87
CA GLY A 178 -6.02 -22.71 -7.88
C GLY A 178 -6.68 -22.83 -6.50
N VAL A 179 -5.88 -23.04 -5.46
CA VAL A 179 -6.37 -23.09 -4.07
C VAL A 179 -7.07 -21.79 -3.65
N LEU A 180 -6.52 -20.63 -4.01
CA LEU A 180 -7.08 -19.32 -3.64
C LEU A 180 -8.34 -18.98 -4.44
N LEU A 181 -8.40 -19.35 -5.73
CA LEU A 181 -9.55 -19.08 -6.60
C LEU A 181 -10.80 -19.85 -6.17
N GLU A 182 -10.63 -21.06 -5.62
CA GLU A 182 -11.77 -21.83 -5.05
C GLU A 182 -12.47 -21.06 -3.91
N GLU A 183 -11.77 -20.15 -3.25
CA GLU A 183 -12.34 -19.31 -2.20
C GLU A 183 -13.06 -18.05 -2.75
N GLN A 184 -13.20 -17.86 -4.04
CA GLN A 184 -13.95 -16.77 -4.70
C GLN A 184 -13.60 -15.38 -4.11
N LEU A 185 -12.32 -15.07 -4.01
CA LEU A 185 -11.81 -13.79 -3.53
C LEU A 185 -12.18 -12.64 -4.47
N ALA A 186 -12.41 -11.45 -3.94
CA ALA A 186 -12.64 -10.27 -4.78
C ALA A 186 -11.40 -9.90 -5.61
N ALA A 187 -10.20 -10.07 -5.02
CA ALA A 187 -8.95 -9.84 -5.74
C ALA A 187 -7.80 -10.67 -5.14
N ILE A 188 -6.83 -11.01 -5.97
CA ILE A 188 -5.54 -11.59 -5.56
C ILE A 188 -4.43 -10.66 -6.06
N SER A 189 -3.66 -10.08 -5.13
CA SER A 189 -2.46 -9.31 -5.46
C SER A 189 -1.24 -10.23 -5.46
N LEU A 190 -0.66 -10.49 -6.64
CA LEU A 190 0.42 -11.46 -6.83
C LEU A 190 1.77 -10.78 -7.05
N HIS A 191 2.70 -10.96 -6.10
CA HIS A 191 4.07 -10.48 -6.27
C HIS A 191 4.89 -11.48 -7.08
N GLY A 192 5.48 -11.02 -8.19
CA GLY A 192 6.28 -11.81 -9.15
C GLY A 192 7.61 -12.33 -8.60
N ARG A 193 7.66 -12.74 -7.33
CA ARG A 193 8.82 -13.35 -6.66
C ARG A 193 8.39 -14.39 -5.65
N THR A 194 9.25 -15.39 -5.39
CA THR A 194 9.08 -16.30 -4.25
C THR A 194 9.46 -15.61 -2.93
N LEU A 195 9.16 -16.25 -1.77
CA LEU A 195 9.62 -15.73 -0.48
C LEU A 195 11.15 -15.75 -0.41
N GLU A 196 11.79 -16.84 -0.77
CA GLU A 196 13.26 -16.98 -0.68
C GLU A 196 14.00 -16.02 -1.61
N GLN A 197 13.43 -15.69 -2.75
CA GLN A 197 13.96 -14.68 -3.64
C GLN A 197 13.95 -13.28 -2.98
N GLY A 198 12.96 -12.98 -2.13
CA GLY A 198 12.82 -11.71 -1.42
C GLY A 198 12.66 -10.53 -2.38
N TYR A 199 13.73 -9.74 -2.53
CA TYR A 199 13.82 -8.62 -3.47
C TYR A 199 14.94 -8.79 -4.50
N ARG A 200 15.60 -9.95 -4.54
CA ARG A 200 16.70 -10.22 -5.49
C ARG A 200 16.15 -10.46 -6.88
N GLY A 201 16.96 -10.11 -7.89
CA GLY A 201 16.60 -10.25 -9.30
C GLY A 201 15.37 -9.42 -9.70
N GLU A 202 14.78 -9.74 -10.81
CA GLU A 202 13.57 -9.11 -11.34
C GLU A 202 12.30 -9.88 -10.95
N ALA A 203 11.16 -9.19 -10.93
CA ALA A 203 9.87 -9.82 -10.76
C ALA A 203 9.50 -10.58 -12.05
N ASP A 204 9.09 -11.83 -11.89
CA ASP A 204 8.65 -12.70 -12.97
C ASP A 204 7.21 -12.34 -13.39
N TRP A 205 7.12 -11.48 -14.40
CA TRP A 205 5.85 -11.08 -14.98
C TRP A 205 5.26 -12.10 -15.96
N GLU A 206 6.06 -13.06 -16.45
CA GLU A 206 5.57 -14.19 -17.24
C GLU A 206 4.78 -15.16 -16.35
N ALA A 207 5.28 -15.44 -15.14
CA ALA A 207 4.50 -16.21 -14.16
C ALA A 207 3.21 -15.49 -13.75
N ILE A 208 3.21 -14.16 -13.66
CA ILE A 208 1.98 -13.38 -13.43
C ILE A 208 1.04 -13.51 -14.63
N ALA A 209 1.53 -13.47 -15.87
CA ALA A 209 0.70 -13.68 -17.06
C ALA A 209 0.04 -15.06 -17.09
N ARG A 210 0.78 -16.14 -16.73
CA ARG A 210 0.17 -17.47 -16.57
C ARG A 210 -0.92 -17.48 -15.50
N ALA A 211 -0.70 -16.78 -14.38
CA ALA A 211 -1.71 -16.63 -13.33
C ALA A 211 -2.99 -15.92 -13.83
N VAL A 212 -2.86 -14.94 -14.72
CA VAL A 212 -4.02 -14.28 -15.36
C VAL A 212 -4.87 -15.28 -16.15
N GLU A 213 -4.23 -16.15 -16.95
CA GLU A 213 -4.97 -17.16 -17.73
C GLU A 213 -5.75 -18.12 -16.82
N ILE A 214 -5.19 -18.48 -15.67
CA ILE A 214 -5.85 -19.36 -14.69
C ILE A 214 -7.02 -18.64 -13.99
N ALA A 215 -6.86 -17.35 -13.67
CA ALA A 215 -7.91 -16.56 -13.02
C ALA A 215 -9.05 -16.14 -13.97
N ARG A 216 -8.79 -16.07 -15.28
CA ARG A 216 -9.71 -15.56 -16.32
C ARG A 216 -11.13 -16.15 -16.28
N PRO A 217 -11.36 -17.46 -16.00
CA PRO A 217 -12.71 -18.01 -15.92
C PRO A 217 -13.45 -17.69 -14.63
N THR A 218 -12.88 -16.90 -13.74
CA THR A 218 -13.45 -16.52 -12.45
C THR A 218 -13.74 -15.02 -12.36
N ASP A 219 -14.50 -14.59 -11.36
CA ASP A 219 -14.75 -13.16 -11.05
C ASP A 219 -13.65 -12.52 -10.21
N THR A 220 -12.59 -13.27 -9.84
CA THR A 220 -11.48 -12.78 -9.01
C THR A 220 -10.54 -11.90 -9.85
N LEU A 221 -10.38 -10.64 -9.43
CA LEU A 221 -9.43 -9.73 -10.07
C LEU A 221 -7.98 -10.15 -9.75
N LEU A 222 -7.12 -10.17 -10.76
CA LEU A 222 -5.69 -10.44 -10.58
C LEU A 222 -4.87 -9.15 -10.69
N ILE A 223 -4.25 -8.75 -9.57
CA ILE A 223 -3.45 -7.55 -9.45
C ILE A 223 -1.97 -7.92 -9.46
N GLY A 224 -1.24 -7.52 -10.48
CA GLY A 224 0.21 -7.76 -10.58
C GLY A 224 1.00 -6.86 -9.63
N ASN A 225 2.12 -7.37 -9.08
CA ASN A 225 3.00 -6.61 -8.23
C ASN A 225 4.47 -6.97 -8.49
N GLY A 226 5.33 -5.98 -8.54
CA GLY A 226 6.78 -6.10 -8.65
C GLY A 226 7.37 -5.11 -9.64
N ASP A 227 8.40 -4.39 -9.21
CA ASP A 227 9.30 -3.52 -10.00
C ASP A 227 8.64 -2.42 -10.86
N ALA A 228 7.37 -2.10 -10.63
CA ALA A 228 6.74 -0.93 -11.24
C ALA A 228 7.20 0.34 -10.50
N GLN A 229 7.86 1.25 -11.24
CA GLN A 229 8.38 2.51 -10.73
C GLN A 229 7.54 3.71 -11.19
N HIS A 230 6.94 3.62 -12.38
CA HIS A 230 6.22 4.72 -13.03
C HIS A 230 4.91 4.22 -13.65
N LEU A 231 4.00 5.14 -13.97
CA LEU A 231 2.75 4.81 -14.66
C LEU A 231 2.97 4.14 -16.03
N TYR A 232 4.10 4.41 -16.69
CA TYR A 232 4.45 3.72 -17.92
C TYR A 232 4.71 2.23 -17.69
N ASP A 233 5.33 1.85 -16.56
CA ASP A 233 5.48 0.44 -16.20
C ASP A 233 4.12 -0.19 -15.96
N VAL A 234 3.21 0.49 -15.27
CA VAL A 234 1.84 0.02 -15.04
C VAL A 234 1.15 -0.27 -16.39
N TYR A 235 1.17 0.69 -17.32
CA TYR A 235 0.61 0.53 -18.65
C TYR A 235 1.19 -0.68 -19.38
N ARG A 236 2.52 -0.77 -19.44
CA ARG A 236 3.24 -1.87 -20.10
C ARG A 236 2.90 -3.22 -19.50
N ARG A 237 2.86 -3.33 -18.17
CA ARG A 237 2.56 -4.60 -17.49
C ARG A 237 1.13 -5.07 -17.74
N VAL A 238 0.14 -4.16 -17.69
CA VAL A 238 -1.24 -4.50 -18.03
C VAL A 238 -1.34 -4.97 -19.48
N GLN A 239 -0.69 -4.28 -20.43
CA GLN A 239 -0.70 -4.70 -21.85
C GLN A 239 -0.05 -6.07 -22.07
N GLN A 240 1.08 -6.34 -21.40
CA GLN A 240 1.85 -7.57 -21.59
C GLN A 240 1.21 -8.80 -20.94
N THR A 241 0.52 -8.63 -19.83
CA THR A 241 0.07 -9.76 -19.00
C THR A 241 -1.43 -9.88 -18.90
N GLY A 242 -2.16 -8.81 -19.19
CA GLY A 242 -3.62 -8.77 -19.02
C GLY A 242 -4.11 -8.71 -17.58
N VAL A 243 -3.25 -8.36 -16.60
CA VAL A 243 -3.69 -8.13 -15.20
C VAL A 243 -4.72 -7.01 -15.12
N ASP A 244 -5.68 -7.13 -14.20
CA ASP A 244 -6.74 -6.13 -13.98
C ASP A 244 -6.22 -4.82 -13.39
N GLY A 245 -5.05 -4.88 -12.74
CA GLY A 245 -4.37 -3.73 -12.17
C GLY A 245 -2.94 -4.03 -11.73
N VAL A 246 -2.22 -3.00 -11.31
CA VAL A 246 -0.86 -3.13 -10.79
C VAL A 246 -0.73 -2.46 -9.42
N LEU A 247 -0.30 -3.24 -8.44
CA LEU A 247 0.02 -2.72 -7.11
C LEU A 247 1.44 -2.13 -7.11
N VAL A 248 1.54 -0.81 -6.92
CA VAL A 248 2.82 -0.12 -6.85
C VAL A 248 3.26 0.01 -5.40
N GLY A 249 4.50 -0.38 -5.11
CA GLY A 249 5.12 -0.23 -3.79
C GLY A 249 6.21 0.83 -3.79
N ARG A 250 7.46 0.40 -3.97
CA ARG A 250 8.65 1.25 -3.87
C ARG A 250 8.66 2.45 -4.82
N GLY A 251 7.99 2.36 -5.97
CA GLY A 251 7.86 3.47 -6.92
C GLY A 251 7.21 4.72 -6.30
N ALA A 252 6.32 4.54 -5.32
CA ALA A 252 5.66 5.65 -4.64
C ALA A 252 6.53 6.35 -3.56
N GLN A 253 7.70 5.80 -3.22
CA GLN A 253 8.58 6.39 -2.21
C GLN A 253 9.17 7.71 -2.71
N GLY A 254 8.86 8.82 -2.02
CA GLY A 254 9.25 10.16 -2.42
C GLY A 254 8.55 10.69 -3.68
N ASP A 255 7.50 9.99 -4.13
CA ASP A 255 6.67 10.39 -5.26
C ASP A 255 5.16 10.20 -4.96
N PRO A 256 4.57 11.06 -4.12
CA PRO A 256 3.14 10.99 -3.84
C PRO A 256 2.27 11.33 -5.07
N TRP A 257 2.84 11.91 -6.10
CA TRP A 257 2.15 12.26 -7.36
C TRP A 257 2.09 11.11 -8.37
N LEU A 258 2.74 10.01 -8.12
CA LEU A 258 2.89 8.89 -9.07
C LEU A 258 1.56 8.54 -9.78
N PHE A 259 0.44 8.52 -9.05
CA PHE A 259 -0.86 8.14 -9.61
C PHE A 259 -1.65 9.30 -10.24
N ARG A 260 -1.14 10.55 -10.23
CA ARG A 260 -1.86 11.76 -10.70
C ARG A 260 -2.46 11.61 -12.11
N HIS A 261 -1.78 10.90 -12.98
CA HIS A 261 -2.18 10.70 -14.38
C HIS A 261 -2.71 9.29 -14.69
N LYS A 262 -3.14 8.53 -13.69
CA LYS A 262 -3.64 7.16 -13.86
C LYS A 262 -4.78 7.03 -14.89
N ASN A 263 -5.65 8.05 -15.00
CA ASN A 263 -6.76 8.03 -15.96
C ASN A 263 -6.27 8.02 -17.42
N ARG A 264 -5.12 8.62 -17.72
CA ARG A 264 -4.50 8.51 -19.06
C ARG A 264 -4.03 7.08 -19.36
N VAL A 265 -3.55 6.36 -18.33
CA VAL A 265 -3.24 4.93 -18.46
C VAL A 265 -4.50 4.14 -18.79
N LYS A 266 -5.58 4.35 -18.05
CA LYS A 266 -6.86 3.67 -18.27
C LYS A 266 -7.44 3.95 -19.66
N GLU A 267 -7.37 5.18 -20.09
CA GLU A 267 -7.84 5.60 -21.42
C GLU A 267 -7.03 4.93 -22.54
N ALA A 268 -5.69 5.00 -22.48
CA ALA A 268 -4.81 4.37 -23.46
C ALA A 268 -4.99 2.84 -23.53
N LEU A 269 -5.24 2.18 -22.39
CA LEU A 269 -5.53 0.75 -22.34
C LEU A 269 -6.88 0.42 -22.99
N ARG A 270 -7.90 1.26 -22.81
CA ARG A 270 -9.24 1.07 -23.41
C ARG A 270 -9.25 1.34 -24.91
N SER A 271 -8.61 2.44 -25.33
CA SER A 271 -8.53 2.81 -26.76
C SER A 271 -7.51 1.99 -27.54
N ARG A 272 -6.67 1.20 -26.87
CA ARG A 272 -5.52 0.47 -27.42
C ARG A 272 -4.50 1.39 -28.11
N GLU A 273 -4.44 2.64 -27.69
CA GLU A 273 -3.49 3.63 -28.18
C GLU A 273 -2.22 3.67 -27.33
N LYS A 274 -1.15 4.23 -27.88
CA LYS A 274 0.09 4.43 -27.14
C LYS A 274 -0.12 5.48 -26.06
N ILE A 275 0.29 5.18 -24.84
CA ILE A 275 0.19 6.13 -23.73
C ILE A 275 1.08 7.36 -23.97
N VAL A 276 0.52 8.54 -23.68
CA VAL A 276 1.25 9.80 -23.64
C VAL A 276 1.08 10.42 -22.25
N LEU A 277 2.15 10.40 -21.45
CA LEU A 277 2.19 11.05 -20.15
C LEU A 277 2.80 12.45 -20.27
N PRO A 278 2.37 13.42 -19.44
CA PRO A 278 2.97 14.74 -19.42
C PRO A 278 4.46 14.66 -19.06
N GLN A 279 5.30 15.37 -19.82
CA GLN A 279 6.74 15.46 -19.56
C GLN A 279 7.09 16.37 -18.37
N GLN A 280 6.20 17.29 -17.99
CA GLN A 280 6.45 18.20 -16.88
C GLN A 280 6.40 17.45 -15.55
N GLY A 281 7.59 17.35 -14.94
CA GLY A 281 7.75 16.90 -13.56
C GLY A 281 7.20 17.92 -12.55
N VAL A 282 7.16 17.52 -11.31
CA VAL A 282 6.80 18.38 -10.18
C VAL A 282 7.88 19.43 -9.98
N SER A 283 7.49 20.72 -9.87
CA SER A 283 8.43 21.80 -9.57
C SER A 283 9.10 21.61 -8.20
N LEU A 284 10.30 22.16 -8.02
CA LEU A 284 10.99 22.07 -6.74
C LEU A 284 10.20 22.77 -5.62
N ALA A 285 9.52 23.87 -5.93
CA ALA A 285 8.66 24.57 -5.00
C ALA A 285 7.47 23.71 -4.55
N GLU A 286 6.78 23.04 -5.47
CA GLU A 286 5.70 22.10 -5.15
C GLU A 286 6.22 20.92 -4.32
N ARG A 287 7.38 20.38 -4.67
CA ARG A 287 8.01 19.29 -3.90
C ARG A 287 8.31 19.72 -2.46
N PHE A 288 8.87 20.92 -2.27
CA PHE A 288 9.17 21.44 -0.93
C PHE A 288 7.89 21.68 -0.11
N ALA A 289 6.84 22.21 -0.72
CA ALA A 289 5.54 22.37 -0.08
C ALA A 289 4.98 21.02 0.41
N VAL A 290 5.06 19.99 -0.43
CA VAL A 290 4.58 18.64 -0.07
C VAL A 290 5.45 17.97 0.99
N ILE A 291 6.76 18.20 1.00
CA ILE A 291 7.64 17.70 2.09
C ILE A 291 7.22 18.29 3.44
N VAL A 292 6.95 19.59 3.49
CA VAL A 292 6.47 20.26 4.72
C VAL A 292 5.12 19.70 5.13
N GLU A 293 4.17 19.62 4.20
CA GLU A 293 2.84 19.09 4.46
C GLU A 293 2.87 17.64 4.96
N HIS A 294 3.72 16.79 4.36
CA HIS A 294 3.90 15.40 4.83
C HIS A 294 4.47 15.37 6.25
N SER A 295 5.43 16.24 6.56
CA SER A 295 6.04 16.33 7.90
C SER A 295 5.03 16.76 8.96
N GLU A 296 4.19 17.75 8.67
CA GLU A 296 3.12 18.23 9.56
C GLU A 296 2.05 17.15 9.79
N ASN A 297 1.62 16.47 8.71
CA ASN A 297 0.69 15.35 8.83
C ASN A 297 1.29 14.17 9.58
N PHE A 298 2.59 13.93 9.46
CA PHE A 298 3.27 12.90 10.24
C PHE A 298 3.22 13.21 11.74
N GLU A 299 3.51 14.44 12.15
CA GLU A 299 3.37 14.85 13.56
C GLU A 299 1.94 14.71 14.07
N ARG A 300 0.97 15.10 13.26
CA ARG A 300 -0.46 15.03 13.59
C ARG A 300 -0.99 13.59 13.71
N LEU A 301 -0.65 12.71 12.75
CA LEU A 301 -1.22 11.36 12.65
C LEU A 301 -0.39 10.29 13.37
N CYS A 302 0.94 10.44 13.36
CA CYS A 302 1.86 9.45 13.92
C CYS A 302 2.47 9.87 15.25
N GLY A 303 2.36 11.15 15.61
CA GLY A 303 2.88 11.75 16.84
C GLY A 303 4.30 12.30 16.70
N ARG A 304 4.54 13.48 17.28
CA ARG A 304 5.82 14.21 17.22
C ARG A 304 6.99 13.41 17.78
N SER A 305 6.78 12.64 18.85
CA SER A 305 7.81 11.79 19.45
C SER A 305 8.37 10.71 18.50
N ARG A 306 7.65 10.38 17.42
CA ARG A 306 8.04 9.40 16.43
C ARG A 306 8.68 10.01 15.18
N PHE A 307 8.97 11.31 15.16
CA PHE A 307 9.43 12.03 13.97
C PHE A 307 10.69 11.43 13.32
N MET A 308 11.54 10.74 14.08
CA MET A 308 12.68 9.99 13.51
C MET A 308 12.28 9.03 12.38
N ALA A 309 11.07 8.46 12.44
CA ALA A 309 10.58 7.59 11.38
C ALA A 309 10.23 8.35 10.09
N MET A 310 9.96 9.66 10.16
CA MET A 310 9.74 10.52 8.99
C MET A 310 11.02 10.73 8.15
N ARG A 311 12.20 10.65 8.75
CA ARG A 311 13.49 10.95 8.08
C ARG A 311 13.72 10.14 6.81
N LYS A 312 13.29 8.88 6.76
CA LYS A 312 13.39 8.04 5.54
C LYS A 312 12.56 8.63 4.39
N HIS A 313 11.33 9.12 4.68
CA HIS A 313 10.47 9.76 3.68
C HIS A 313 11.11 11.04 3.17
N LEU A 314 11.68 11.86 4.06
CA LEU A 314 12.40 13.08 3.70
C LEU A 314 13.55 12.80 2.74
N THR A 315 14.33 11.74 2.99
CA THR A 315 15.45 11.37 2.12
C THR A 315 15.00 10.91 0.74
N TRP A 316 13.85 10.23 0.61
CA TRP A 316 13.31 9.80 -0.68
C TRP A 316 12.84 10.97 -1.55
N TYR A 317 12.39 12.08 -0.96
CA TYR A 317 12.07 13.31 -1.72
C TYR A 317 13.29 14.03 -2.29
N CYS A 318 14.46 13.85 -1.66
CA CYS A 318 15.70 14.57 -2.05
C CYS A 318 16.38 13.86 -3.23
N ARG A 319 15.81 13.98 -4.42
CA ARG A 319 16.36 13.41 -5.66
C ARG A 319 16.07 14.32 -6.86
N ASP A 320 16.86 14.18 -7.90
CA ASP A 320 16.66 14.81 -9.22
C ASP A 320 16.65 16.35 -9.21
N PHE A 321 17.43 16.96 -8.29
CA PHE A 321 17.70 18.40 -8.28
C PHE A 321 19.12 18.70 -7.78
N ARG A 322 19.66 19.87 -8.14
CA ARG A 322 21.00 20.32 -7.70
C ARG A 322 21.01 20.49 -6.17
N GLY A 323 21.99 19.91 -5.48
CA GLY A 323 22.10 19.94 -4.02
C GLY A 323 21.28 18.85 -3.29
N ALA A 324 20.63 17.92 -4.00
CA ALA A 324 19.83 16.86 -3.41
C ALA A 324 20.62 15.97 -2.44
N ALA A 325 21.91 15.73 -2.68
CA ALA A 325 22.77 14.92 -1.79
C ALA A 325 23.00 15.61 -0.42
N GLU A 326 23.28 16.91 -0.45
CA GLU A 326 23.45 17.72 0.76
C GLU A 326 22.13 17.82 1.55
N MET A 327 21.02 18.08 0.82
CA MET A 327 19.69 18.11 1.43
C MET A 327 19.34 16.78 2.08
N ARG A 328 19.63 15.61 1.48
CA ARG A 328 19.45 14.31 2.13
C ARG A 328 20.15 14.24 3.49
N THR A 329 21.41 14.65 3.53
CA THR A 329 22.20 14.66 4.77
C THR A 329 21.55 15.56 5.85
N THR A 330 21.10 16.72 5.44
CA THR A 330 20.41 17.68 6.33
C THR A 330 19.10 17.07 6.86
N MET A 331 18.30 16.47 5.98
CA MET A 331 16.99 15.89 6.34
C MET A 331 17.10 14.70 7.30
N THR A 332 18.21 13.94 7.29
CA THR A 332 18.41 12.85 8.26
C THR A 332 18.58 13.32 9.69
N ARG A 333 18.78 14.60 9.92
CA ARG A 333 19.04 15.21 11.25
C ARG A 333 17.86 15.99 11.80
N THR A 334 16.80 16.19 11.02
CA THR A 334 15.60 16.94 11.47
C THR A 334 14.78 16.13 12.47
N ASN A 335 14.16 16.82 13.44
CA ASN A 335 13.38 16.22 14.52
C ASN A 335 11.93 16.71 14.57
N SER A 336 11.58 17.66 13.68
CA SER A 336 10.23 18.23 13.63
C SER A 336 9.91 18.78 12.23
N ALA A 337 8.62 18.98 11.96
CA ALA A 337 8.13 19.62 10.74
C ALA A 337 8.64 21.06 10.61
N ASP A 338 8.77 21.78 11.73
CA ASP A 338 9.31 23.15 11.73
C ASP A 338 10.79 23.18 11.34
N GLU A 339 11.60 22.25 11.84
CA GLU A 339 13.00 22.12 11.39
C GLU A 339 13.08 21.82 9.90
N VAL A 340 12.23 20.90 9.38
CA VAL A 340 12.16 20.60 7.94
C VAL A 340 11.85 21.86 7.14
N ARG A 341 10.83 22.63 7.57
CA ARG A 341 10.45 23.90 6.92
C ARG A 341 11.62 24.88 6.89
N CYS A 342 12.29 25.10 8.02
CA CYS A 342 13.45 25.99 8.11
C CYS A 342 14.56 25.57 7.14
N ARG A 343 14.95 24.29 7.13
CA ARG A 343 16.01 23.79 6.24
C ARG A 343 15.68 23.93 4.75
N LEU A 344 14.44 23.71 4.36
CA LEU A 344 14.00 23.91 2.98
C LEU A 344 14.02 25.38 2.58
N GLN A 345 13.63 26.29 3.48
CA GLN A 345 13.68 27.73 3.24
C GLN A 345 15.13 28.24 3.12
N GLU A 346 16.04 27.79 3.99
CA GLU A 346 17.48 28.11 3.92
C GLU A 346 18.06 27.68 2.56
N PHE A 347 17.76 26.44 2.15
CA PHE A 347 18.18 25.91 0.86
C PHE A 347 17.62 26.71 -0.32
N ALA A 348 16.33 27.05 -0.30
CA ALA A 348 15.72 27.86 -1.35
C ALA A 348 16.35 29.23 -1.47
N ARG A 349 16.65 29.91 -0.36
CA ARG A 349 17.32 31.22 -0.33
C ARG A 349 18.75 31.14 -0.90
N ALA A 350 19.53 30.14 -0.47
CA ALA A 350 20.90 29.96 -0.95
C ALA A 350 20.97 29.72 -2.47
N ASN A 351 20.00 28.98 -3.02
CA ASN A 351 19.95 28.67 -4.45
C ASN A 351 19.24 29.74 -5.30
N SER A 352 18.44 30.64 -4.69
CA SER A 352 17.84 31.78 -5.40
C SER A 352 18.85 32.86 -5.72
N SER A 353 19.92 33.02 -4.94
CA SER A 353 20.99 33.98 -5.15
C SER A 353 21.96 33.56 -6.29
N GLU A 354 21.95 32.27 -6.68
CA GLU A 354 22.76 31.76 -7.80
C GLU A 354 21.99 31.65 -9.13
N ALA A 355 20.67 31.93 -9.16
CA ALA A 355 19.81 31.78 -10.34
C ALA A 355 19.99 32.88 -11.40
N GLY A 356 21.23 33.37 -11.58
CA GLY A 356 21.66 34.22 -12.71
C GLY A 356 22.03 33.46 -14.00
N SER A 357 21.67 32.16 -14.16
CA SER A 357 21.83 31.44 -15.44
C SER A 357 21.01 30.17 -15.49
N PRO A 358 20.09 30.01 -16.46
CA PRO A 358 19.35 28.78 -16.64
C PRO A 358 20.20 27.78 -17.45
N ARG A 359 20.80 26.80 -16.78
CA ARG A 359 21.22 25.55 -17.43
C ARG A 359 20.57 24.36 -16.76
N VAL A 360 19.38 24.07 -17.18
CA VAL A 360 18.76 22.74 -17.00
C VAL A 360 19.35 21.85 -18.10
N GLN A 361 20.39 21.08 -17.78
CA GLN A 361 20.72 19.92 -18.59
C GLN A 361 19.80 18.78 -18.24
N ILE A 362 18.81 18.56 -19.08
CA ILE A 362 18.01 17.33 -19.12
C ILE A 362 18.97 16.23 -19.56
N ARG A 363 19.27 15.26 -18.70
CA ARG A 363 19.82 13.98 -19.15
C ARG A 363 18.75 13.30 -19.97
N GLU A 364 18.88 13.35 -21.28
CA GLU A 364 18.21 12.45 -22.20
C GLU A 364 18.64 11.01 -21.85
N GLN A 365 17.74 10.26 -21.23
CA GLN A 365 17.91 8.82 -21.14
C GLN A 365 17.63 8.24 -22.52
N GLN A 366 18.66 7.65 -23.08
CA GLN A 366 18.71 6.88 -24.31
C GLN A 366 17.49 5.96 -24.43
N SER A 367 16.56 6.34 -25.27
CA SER A 367 15.48 5.51 -25.79
C SER A 367 15.67 5.25 -27.30
N GLU A 368 16.91 5.10 -27.75
CA GLU A 368 17.22 4.72 -29.13
C GLU A 368 18.23 3.57 -29.11
N SER A 369 17.78 2.34 -28.88
CA SER A 369 18.41 1.14 -29.46
C SER A 369 17.58 -0.11 -29.22
N LEU A 370 16.40 -0.20 -29.79
CA LEU A 370 15.68 -1.46 -30.00
C LEU A 370 14.56 -1.28 -31.06
N ALA A 371 14.95 -0.67 -32.18
CA ALA A 371 14.13 -0.64 -33.39
C ALA A 371 14.98 -1.05 -34.59
N ALA A 372 15.72 -2.16 -34.45
CA ALA A 372 16.33 -2.89 -35.58
C ALA A 372 16.88 -4.21 -35.04
N SER A 373 16.05 -5.22 -34.95
CA SER A 373 16.37 -6.66 -35.15
C SER A 373 15.05 -7.43 -35.19
#